data_8e234d3d13d51bc1eb912ed050a72dd5
#
_entry.id   8e234d3d13d51bc1eb912ed050a72dd5
#
_cell.length_a   1.000
_cell.length_b   1.000
_cell.length_c   1.000
_cell.angle_alpha   90.00
_cell.angle_beta   90.00
_cell.angle_gamma   90.00
#
_symmetry.space_group_name_H-M   'P 1'
#
loop_
_entity.id
_entity.type
_entity.pdbx_description
1 polymer ?
#
loop_
_entity_poly.entity_id
_entity_poly.type
_entity_poly.pdbx_seq_one_letter_code
_entity_poly.pdbx_strand_id
1 'polypeptide(L)'
;NWGNNTDLEIAFERVLEIVISFINMKGGVGKTTLCIGIGEYLATYCKKKILFIDLDPQFNTTQSLINEFDLEDEYMNEYSSGDNNKTVMKLFQSQLTLAKKVDIPTPDDVLVKLNDNMDLLPGTINLILVESDKDGTKARKVKRFINENKLRDNYD
;
A
#
# COMPACT_ATOMS: atom_id res chain seq x y z
N ASN A 1 -39.36 0.67 22.37
CA ASN A 1 -38.09 1.40 22.44
C ASN A 1 -37.07 0.67 21.60
N TRP A 2 -37.00 1.04 20.35
CA TRP A 2 -35.92 0.63 19.43
C TRP A 2 -34.73 1.53 19.76
N GLY A 3 -33.61 0.92 20.12
CA GLY A 3 -32.36 1.61 20.45
C GLY A 3 -31.92 2.55 19.32
N ASN A 4 -31.22 3.59 19.69
CA ASN A 4 -30.81 4.69 18.85
C ASN A 4 -30.09 4.20 17.58
N ASN A 5 -30.53 4.68 16.43
CA ASN A 5 -29.93 4.43 15.09
C ASN A 5 -28.40 4.67 15.03
N THR A 6 -27.87 5.45 15.95
CA THR A 6 -26.44 5.78 16.05
C THR A 6 -25.53 4.56 16.27
N ASP A 7 -25.98 3.55 17.06
CA ASP A 7 -25.14 2.38 17.34
C ASP A 7 -25.08 1.43 16.14
N LEU A 8 -26.13 1.39 15.33
CA LEU A 8 -26.18 0.64 14.08
C LEU A 8 -25.38 1.36 12.97
N GLU A 9 -25.48 2.66 12.86
CA GLU A 9 -24.67 3.47 11.91
C GLU A 9 -23.17 3.35 12.25
N ILE A 10 -22.79 3.48 13.53
CA ILE A 10 -21.39 3.26 13.97
C ILE A 10 -20.93 1.83 13.73
N ALA A 11 -21.80 0.83 13.89
CA ALA A 11 -21.47 -0.56 13.59
C ALA A 11 -21.34 -0.80 12.08
N PHE A 12 -22.16 -0.14 11.24
CA PHE A 12 -22.07 -0.22 9.79
C PHE A 12 -20.85 0.56 9.25
N GLU A 13 -20.47 1.69 9.82
CA GLU A 13 -19.28 2.44 9.44
C GLU A 13 -17.98 1.68 9.77
N ARG A 14 -17.97 0.84 10.81
CA ARG A 14 -16.82 -0.01 11.17
C ARG A 14 -16.66 -1.29 10.35
N VAL A 15 -17.63 -1.64 9.50
CA VAL A 15 -17.68 -2.97 8.84
C VAL A 15 -17.06 -2.99 7.44
N LEU A 16 -16.67 -1.87 6.86
CA LEU A 16 -16.18 -1.84 5.48
C LEU A 16 -14.76 -1.28 5.36
N GLU A 17 -13.81 -1.89 6.05
CA GLU A 17 -12.42 -1.86 5.59
C GLU A 17 -12.33 -2.75 4.35
N ILE A 18 -12.28 -2.14 3.17
CA ILE A 18 -12.27 -2.88 1.92
C ILE A 18 -10.84 -2.98 1.40
N VAL A 19 -10.33 -4.19 1.24
CA VAL A 19 -9.12 -4.45 0.46
C VAL A 19 -9.52 -4.85 -0.95
N ILE A 20 -9.20 -4.02 -1.93
CA ILE A 20 -9.43 -4.31 -3.35
C ILE A 20 -8.10 -4.74 -3.98
N SER A 21 -8.08 -5.92 -4.61
CA SER A 21 -6.88 -6.45 -5.25
C SER A 21 -7.07 -6.54 -6.78
N PHE A 22 -6.14 -5.95 -7.52
CA PHE A 22 -6.09 -6.01 -8.98
C PHE A 22 -5.01 -7.00 -9.42
N ILE A 23 -5.39 -8.22 -9.73
CA ILE A 23 -4.47 -9.31 -10.04
C ILE A 23 -4.74 -9.84 -11.44
N ASN A 24 -3.72 -9.80 -12.30
CA ASN A 24 -3.74 -10.48 -13.60
C ASN A 24 -2.30 -10.66 -14.10
N MET A 25 -1.97 -11.84 -14.60
CA MET A 25 -0.65 -12.13 -15.17
C MET A 25 -0.44 -11.50 -16.55
N LYS A 26 -1.53 -11.18 -17.27
CA LYS A 26 -1.44 -10.58 -18.62
C LYS A 26 -1.16 -9.08 -18.50
N GLY A 27 -0.16 -8.58 -19.25
CA GLY A 27 0.09 -7.16 -19.40
C GLY A 27 -0.99 -6.44 -20.22
N GLY A 28 -1.12 -5.13 -20.05
CA GLY A 28 -2.01 -4.30 -20.85
C GLY A 28 -3.52 -4.46 -20.63
N VAL A 29 -3.94 -5.13 -19.55
CA VAL A 29 -5.38 -5.37 -19.27
C VAL A 29 -6.02 -4.27 -18.38
N GLY A 30 -5.33 -3.16 -18.16
CA GLY A 30 -5.88 -2.02 -17.42
C GLY A 30 -5.83 -2.12 -15.89
N LYS A 31 -5.03 -3.03 -15.30
CA LYS A 31 -4.90 -3.16 -13.83
C LYS A 31 -4.56 -1.84 -13.14
N THR A 32 -3.47 -1.22 -13.58
CA THR A 32 -2.98 0.06 -13.04
C THR A 32 -4.03 1.15 -13.18
N THR A 33 -4.59 1.30 -14.38
CA THR A 33 -5.62 2.31 -14.65
C THR A 33 -6.86 2.15 -13.77
N LEU A 34 -7.34 0.90 -13.60
CA LEU A 34 -8.48 0.63 -12.73
C LEU A 34 -8.15 0.85 -11.25
N CYS A 35 -6.96 0.43 -10.81
CA CYS A 35 -6.51 0.61 -9.43
C CYS A 35 -6.47 2.10 -9.07
N ILE A 36 -5.79 2.89 -9.88
CA ILE A 36 -5.65 4.34 -9.66
C ILE A 36 -7.02 5.01 -9.76
N GLY A 37 -7.77 4.81 -10.85
CA GLY A 37 -9.05 5.48 -11.05
C GLY A 37 -10.09 5.18 -9.97
N ILE A 38 -10.15 3.95 -9.44
CA ILE A 38 -11.05 3.62 -8.32
C ILE A 38 -10.57 4.28 -7.04
N GLY A 39 -9.28 4.22 -6.72
CA GLY A 39 -8.73 4.84 -5.51
C GLY A 39 -8.95 6.36 -5.51
N GLU A 40 -8.68 7.03 -6.61
CA GLU A 40 -8.90 8.47 -6.77
C GLU A 40 -10.37 8.85 -6.67
N TYR A 41 -11.25 8.07 -7.30
CA TYR A 41 -12.68 8.29 -7.18
C TYR A 41 -13.15 8.23 -5.72
N LEU A 42 -12.71 7.17 -5.01
CA LEU A 42 -13.07 7.00 -3.59
C LEU A 42 -12.49 8.12 -2.72
N ALA A 43 -11.25 8.52 -2.94
CA ALA A 43 -10.63 9.61 -2.19
C ALA A 43 -11.29 10.96 -2.49
N THR A 44 -11.52 11.28 -3.77
CA THR A 44 -11.98 12.59 -4.20
C THR A 44 -13.47 12.79 -3.96
N TYR A 45 -14.30 11.82 -4.37
CA TYR A 45 -15.75 11.96 -4.34
C TYR A 45 -16.39 11.36 -3.10
N CYS A 46 -15.85 10.26 -2.59
CA CYS A 46 -16.36 9.59 -1.39
C CYS A 46 -15.66 10.02 -0.10
N LYS A 47 -14.62 10.87 -0.20
CA LYS A 47 -13.82 11.37 0.94
C LYS A 47 -13.17 10.25 1.78
N LYS A 48 -12.86 9.12 1.14
CA LYS A 48 -12.23 7.96 1.77
C LYS A 48 -10.73 8.14 1.87
N LYS A 49 -10.11 7.56 2.89
CA LYS A 49 -8.66 7.48 3.02
C LYS A 49 -8.15 6.21 2.37
N ILE A 50 -7.30 6.36 1.36
CA ILE A 50 -6.85 5.29 0.48
C ILE A 50 -5.36 5.03 0.68
N LEU A 51 -5.01 3.76 0.89
CA LEU A 51 -3.64 3.29 0.82
C LEU A 51 -3.46 2.44 -0.45
N PHE A 52 -2.66 2.93 -1.39
CA PHE A 52 -2.19 2.14 -2.51
C PHE A 52 -1.01 1.27 -2.08
N ILE A 53 -1.04 -0.02 -2.42
CA ILE A 53 0.06 -0.96 -2.16
C ILE A 53 0.46 -1.58 -3.49
N ASP A 54 1.65 -1.22 -4.00
CA ASP A 54 2.15 -1.75 -5.27
C ASP A 54 3.07 -2.97 -5.02
N LEU A 55 2.55 -4.15 -5.37
CA LEU A 55 3.27 -5.43 -5.24
C LEU A 55 3.69 -6.00 -6.60
N ASP A 56 3.53 -5.23 -7.68
CA ASP A 56 3.99 -5.64 -9.01
C ASP A 56 5.47 -5.25 -9.19
N PRO A 57 6.36 -6.19 -9.57
CA PRO A 57 7.75 -5.86 -9.87
C PRO A 57 7.93 -4.83 -11.00
N GLN A 58 6.93 -4.65 -11.86
CA GLN A 58 6.92 -3.60 -12.87
C GLN A 58 6.63 -2.21 -12.26
N PHE A 59 6.13 -2.13 -11.04
CA PHE A 59 5.81 -0.94 -10.24
C PHE A 59 5.15 0.20 -11.03
N ASN A 60 4.31 -0.15 -12.01
CA ASN A 60 3.61 0.82 -12.86
C ASN A 60 2.66 1.73 -12.09
N THR A 61 2.00 1.22 -11.03
CA THR A 61 1.14 2.02 -10.17
C THR A 61 1.94 3.09 -9.43
N THR A 62 3.12 2.71 -8.91
CA THR A 62 4.05 3.63 -8.26
C THR A 62 4.48 4.75 -9.21
N GLN A 63 4.98 4.38 -10.39
CA GLN A 63 5.44 5.37 -11.38
C GLN A 63 4.31 6.32 -11.80
N SER A 64 3.11 5.81 -12.04
CA SER A 64 1.97 6.62 -12.45
C SER A 64 1.56 7.62 -11.36
N LEU A 65 1.45 7.17 -10.10
CA LEU A 65 1.06 8.03 -9.00
C LEU A 65 2.13 9.07 -8.64
N ILE A 66 3.40 8.68 -8.62
CA ILE A 66 4.52 9.62 -8.38
C ILE A 66 4.53 10.73 -9.44
N ASN A 67 4.35 10.37 -10.72
CA ASN A 67 4.27 11.33 -11.81
C ASN A 67 3.02 12.24 -11.70
N GLU A 68 1.86 11.66 -11.45
CA GLU A 68 0.60 12.40 -11.36
C GLU A 68 0.56 13.45 -10.26
N PHE A 69 1.27 13.18 -9.16
CA PHE A 69 1.37 14.09 -8.01
C PHE A 69 2.63 14.97 -8.02
N ASP A 70 3.37 15.02 -9.15
CA ASP A 70 4.60 15.81 -9.32
C ASP A 70 5.65 15.54 -8.21
N LEU A 71 5.79 14.26 -7.81
CA LEU A 71 6.68 13.82 -6.72
C LEU A 71 7.98 13.16 -7.22
N GLU A 72 8.30 13.21 -8.52
CA GLU A 72 9.44 12.50 -9.10
C GLU A 72 10.77 12.91 -8.46
N ASP A 73 11.01 14.21 -8.33
CA ASP A 73 12.26 14.73 -7.78
C ASP A 73 12.41 14.35 -6.30
N GLU A 74 11.35 14.48 -5.49
CA GLU A 74 11.34 14.09 -4.09
C GLU A 74 11.51 12.58 -3.94
N TYR A 75 10.78 11.79 -4.74
CA TYR A 75 10.87 10.34 -4.70
C TYR A 75 12.26 9.84 -5.08
N MET A 76 12.86 10.37 -6.14
CA MET A 76 14.21 9.99 -6.57
C MET A 76 15.28 10.39 -5.57
N ASN A 77 15.18 11.56 -4.97
CA ASN A 77 16.21 12.09 -4.07
C ASN A 77 16.07 11.57 -2.64
N GLU A 78 14.85 11.42 -2.14
CA GLU A 78 14.59 11.12 -0.72
C GLU A 78 14.14 9.68 -0.49
N TYR A 79 13.37 9.08 -1.42
CA TYR A 79 12.67 7.82 -1.14
C TYR A 79 13.14 6.62 -1.96
N SER A 80 13.82 6.81 -3.09
CA SER A 80 14.19 5.70 -3.96
C SER A 80 15.57 5.11 -3.69
N SER A 81 16.42 5.80 -2.95
CA SER A 81 17.82 5.42 -2.73
C SER A 81 18.30 5.59 -1.29
N GLY A 82 19.33 4.83 -0.90
CA GLY A 82 19.96 4.89 0.41
C GLY A 82 19.12 4.33 1.55
N ASP A 83 19.43 4.76 2.78
CA ASP A 83 18.76 4.27 4.00
C ASP A 83 17.30 4.75 4.11
N ASN A 84 16.93 5.81 3.40
CA ASN A 84 15.58 6.38 3.37
C ASN A 84 14.68 5.75 2.32
N ASN A 85 15.12 4.70 1.63
CA ASN A 85 14.35 4.01 0.61
C ASN A 85 12.95 3.61 1.12
N LYS A 86 11.92 4.36 0.73
CA LYS A 86 10.52 4.10 1.06
C LYS A 86 9.90 3.16 0.02
N THR A 87 10.14 1.87 0.16
CA THR A 87 9.54 0.87 -0.72
C THR A 87 9.05 -0.34 0.06
N VAL A 88 8.18 -1.09 -0.57
CA VAL A 88 7.68 -2.38 -0.05
C VAL A 88 8.80 -3.37 0.29
N MET A 89 10.02 -3.19 -0.25
CA MET A 89 11.16 -4.07 0.05
C MET A 89 11.55 -4.04 1.52
N LYS A 90 11.31 -2.94 2.24
CA LYS A 90 11.55 -2.92 3.70
C LYS A 90 10.74 -3.97 4.46
N LEU A 91 9.59 -4.35 3.97
CA LEU A 91 8.78 -5.45 4.55
C LEU A 91 9.48 -6.81 4.40
N PHE A 92 10.37 -6.95 3.42
CA PHE A 92 11.03 -8.21 3.07
C PHE A 92 12.50 -8.29 3.50
N GLN A 93 13.07 -7.26 4.09
CA GLN A 93 14.49 -7.20 4.48
C GLN A 93 14.94 -8.39 5.35
N SER A 94 14.07 -8.89 6.23
CA SER A 94 14.38 -10.07 7.06
C SER A 94 14.62 -11.36 6.29
N GLN A 95 14.22 -11.42 5.03
CA GLN A 95 14.47 -12.57 4.15
C GLN A 95 15.81 -12.44 3.42
N LEU A 96 16.28 -11.22 3.24
CA LEU A 96 17.52 -10.91 2.52
C LEU A 96 18.73 -10.82 3.44
N THR A 97 18.51 -10.75 4.75
CA THR A 97 19.59 -10.67 5.76
C THR A 97 19.51 -11.85 6.71
N LEU A 98 20.67 -12.34 7.16
CA LEU A 98 20.80 -13.38 8.19
C LEU A 98 20.44 -12.87 9.61
N ALA A 99 19.89 -11.68 9.73
CA ALA A 99 19.50 -11.08 11.00
C ALA A 99 18.33 -11.86 11.64
N LYS A 100 18.49 -12.31 12.86
CA LYS A 100 17.53 -13.15 13.60
C LYS A 100 16.25 -12.40 13.99
N LYS A 101 16.24 -11.07 13.98
CA LYS A 101 15.09 -10.23 14.30
C LYS A 101 15.18 -8.94 13.50
N VAL A 102 14.24 -8.72 12.62
CA VAL A 102 14.06 -7.44 11.94
C VAL A 102 12.74 -6.87 12.42
N ASP A 103 12.77 -5.66 12.93
CA ASP A 103 11.58 -4.96 13.36
C ASP A 103 10.67 -4.68 12.16
N ILE A 104 9.36 -4.60 12.41
CA ILE A 104 8.41 -4.25 11.37
C ILE A 104 8.55 -2.76 11.13
N PRO A 105 8.72 -2.32 9.88
CA PRO A 105 8.82 -0.89 9.59
C PRO A 105 7.52 -0.17 9.99
N THR A 106 7.66 1.08 10.41
CA THR A 106 6.52 1.96 10.64
C THR A 106 5.96 2.50 9.31
N PRO A 107 4.75 3.06 9.28
CA PRO A 107 4.24 3.74 8.10
C PRO A 107 5.19 4.82 7.56
N ASP A 108 5.76 5.64 8.45
CA ASP A 108 6.70 6.71 8.07
C ASP A 108 7.97 6.19 7.39
N ASP A 109 8.37 4.94 7.67
CA ASP A 109 9.54 4.32 7.06
C ASP A 109 9.30 3.90 5.60
N VAL A 110 8.03 3.70 5.19
CA VAL A 110 7.72 3.03 3.93
C VAL A 110 6.67 3.72 3.09
N LEU A 111 5.81 4.57 3.66
CA LEU A 111 4.75 5.24 2.91
C LEU A 111 5.22 6.58 2.35
N VAL A 112 4.76 6.86 1.15
CA VAL A 112 4.86 8.16 0.49
C VAL A 112 3.47 8.80 0.52
N LYS A 113 3.37 10.01 1.05
CA LYS A 113 2.14 10.78 1.07
C LYS A 113 1.88 11.37 -0.31
N LEU A 114 0.76 11.05 -0.94
CA LEU A 114 0.34 11.64 -2.20
C LEU A 114 -0.46 12.92 -1.98
N ASN A 115 -1.43 12.87 -1.05
CA ASN A 115 -2.20 14.02 -0.59
C ASN A 115 -2.84 13.73 0.78
N ASP A 116 -3.81 14.52 1.20
CA ASP A 116 -4.42 14.35 2.53
C ASP A 116 -5.28 13.08 2.68
N ASN A 117 -5.72 12.49 1.57
CA ASN A 117 -6.58 11.30 1.55
C ASN A 117 -5.93 10.08 0.88
N MET A 118 -4.72 10.21 0.36
CA MET A 118 -4.08 9.11 -0.37
C MET A 118 -2.62 8.98 0.01
N ASP A 119 -2.22 7.77 0.34
CA ASP A 119 -0.84 7.36 0.57
C ASP A 119 -0.47 6.17 -0.32
N LEU A 120 0.81 6.00 -0.57
CA LEU A 120 1.37 4.95 -1.41
C LEU A 120 2.44 4.17 -0.65
N LEU A 121 2.35 2.84 -0.66
CA LEU A 121 3.46 1.94 -0.39
C LEU A 121 4.10 1.56 -1.73
N PRO A 122 5.23 2.18 -2.10
CA PRO A 122 5.79 2.03 -3.43
C PRO A 122 6.31 0.64 -3.73
N GLY A 123 6.04 0.15 -4.94
CA GLY A 123 6.66 -1.03 -5.51
C GLY A 123 8.09 -0.76 -5.98
N THR A 124 8.79 -1.83 -6.33
CA THR A 124 10.14 -1.75 -6.89
C THR A 124 10.48 -2.99 -7.71
N ILE A 125 11.38 -2.84 -8.69
CA ILE A 125 11.90 -3.96 -9.50
C ILE A 125 12.53 -5.06 -8.61
N ASN A 126 13.07 -4.70 -7.46
CA ASN A 126 13.67 -5.65 -6.52
C ASN A 126 12.68 -6.67 -5.95
N LEU A 127 11.38 -6.49 -6.12
CA LEU A 127 10.37 -7.50 -5.79
C LEU A 127 10.59 -8.83 -6.53
N ILE A 128 11.28 -8.82 -7.68
CA ILE A 128 11.69 -10.02 -8.40
C ILE A 128 12.53 -10.95 -7.50
N LEU A 129 13.38 -10.39 -6.63
CA LEU A 129 14.22 -11.17 -5.71
C LEU A 129 13.39 -11.93 -4.66
N VAL A 130 12.17 -11.50 -4.42
CA VAL A 130 11.22 -12.09 -3.47
C VAL A 130 10.17 -12.95 -4.18
N GLU A 131 10.13 -12.97 -5.51
CA GLU A 131 9.13 -13.72 -6.29
C GLU A 131 9.27 -15.24 -6.22
N SER A 132 10.47 -15.73 -5.93
CA SER A 132 10.73 -17.17 -5.79
C SER A 132 10.09 -17.83 -4.56
N ASP A 133 9.36 -17.03 -3.76
CA ASP A 133 8.76 -17.47 -2.51
C ASP A 133 7.41 -18.17 -2.75
N LYS A 134 7.45 -19.48 -2.86
CA LYS A 134 6.27 -20.33 -3.12
C LYS A 134 5.27 -20.42 -1.96
N ASP A 135 5.61 -19.87 -0.79
CA ASP A 135 4.91 -20.14 0.47
C ASP A 135 3.92 -19.05 0.92
N GLY A 136 3.55 -18.09 0.06
CA GLY A 136 2.66 -16.99 0.43
C GLY A 136 3.26 -16.01 1.45
N THR A 137 4.57 -15.97 1.59
CA THR A 137 5.27 -15.11 2.56
C THR A 137 5.06 -13.63 2.26
N LYS A 138 4.95 -13.23 0.98
CA LYS A 138 4.60 -11.84 0.61
C LYS A 138 3.29 -11.41 1.26
N ALA A 139 2.24 -12.20 1.08
CA ALA A 139 0.93 -11.87 1.63
C ALA A 139 0.96 -11.80 3.17
N ARG A 140 1.69 -12.73 3.83
CA ARG A 140 1.86 -12.72 5.29
C ARG A 140 2.60 -11.48 5.79
N LYS A 141 3.64 -11.05 5.09
CA LYS A 141 4.43 -9.86 5.46
C LYS A 141 3.62 -8.59 5.32
N VAL A 142 2.92 -8.41 4.21
CA VAL A 142 2.01 -7.27 3.99
C VAL A 142 0.90 -7.27 5.04
N LYS A 143 0.24 -8.41 5.27
CA LYS A 143 -0.80 -8.54 6.30
C LYS A 143 -0.26 -8.20 7.70
N ARG A 144 0.96 -8.65 8.01
CA ARG A 144 1.60 -8.35 9.29
C ARG A 144 1.85 -6.85 9.43
N PHE A 145 2.40 -6.20 8.40
CA PHE A 145 2.61 -4.75 8.37
C PHE A 145 1.31 -3.98 8.62
N ILE A 146 0.24 -4.33 7.91
CA ILE A 146 -1.09 -3.72 8.06
C ILE A 146 -1.60 -3.87 9.51
N ASN A 147 -1.51 -5.07 10.07
CA ASN A 147 -2.07 -5.36 11.40
C ASN A 147 -1.26 -4.71 12.54
N GLU A 148 0.08 -4.85 12.50
CA GLU A 148 0.95 -4.35 13.59
C GLU A 148 0.95 -2.82 13.64
N ASN A 149 0.80 -2.15 12.49
CA ASN A 149 0.69 -0.70 12.41
C ASN A 149 -0.76 -0.20 12.47
N LYS A 150 -1.74 -1.09 12.68
CA LYS A 150 -3.17 -0.74 12.75
C LYS A 150 -3.64 0.13 11.58
N LEU A 151 -3.14 -0.15 10.37
CA LEU A 151 -3.45 0.67 9.20
C LEU A 151 -4.94 0.67 8.86
N ARG A 152 -5.65 -0.38 9.28
CA ARG A 152 -7.10 -0.46 9.15
C ARG A 152 -7.87 0.60 9.94
N ASP A 153 -7.25 1.18 10.96
CA ASP A 153 -7.85 2.27 11.73
C ASP A 153 -7.70 3.63 11.02
N ASN A 154 -6.83 3.69 9.99
CA ASN A 154 -6.43 4.92 9.31
C ASN A 154 -6.89 4.99 7.86
N TYR A 155 -7.19 3.86 7.22
CA TYR A 155 -7.63 3.77 5.81
C TYR A 155 -8.95 3.01 5.71
N ASP A 156 -9.76 3.40 4.70
CA ASP A 156 -11.10 2.85 4.43
C ASP A 156 -11.11 1.59 3.55
#